data_a5bb8db44b7868b5a3085853a4831c87
#
_entry.id   a5bb8db44b7868b5a3085853a4831c87
#
_cell.length_a   1.000
_cell.length_b   1.000
_cell.length_c   1.000
_cell.angle_alpha   90.00
_cell.angle_beta   90.00
_cell.angle_gamma   90.00
#
_symmetry.space_group_name_H-M   'P 1'
#
loop_
_entity.id
_entity.type
_entity.pdbx_description
1 polymer ?
#
loop_
_entity_poly.entity_id
_entity_poly.type
_entity_poly.pdbx_seq_one_letter_code
_entity_poly.pdbx_strand_id
1 'polypeptide(L)'
;MDKKARIEELVELLNKYAYEYYSLDNPSVTDKEYDSKYDELKALEEEAGYVLPYSPTQRVGDVTLQGFSKYTHKARLWSLDKAQSFEEIIDWHNRNVKFVNEMNSRGENLPPLRYVITKKFDGLTINLTYNEDGVMEVAATRGNGETGEVVTAQVKTIKSIPLKTSKGDLFEVHGEAIMTTEAFEKYNATSETPLKNLRNGAAGALRNLNVKETARRGLSAFFYDVGYKEGQNFKSYEKMLNFIKEKGLPMDAYIRYADNLEDVKKYIDEIKDMRFDLKIGR
;
A
#
# COMPACT_ATOMS: atom_id res chain seq x y z
N MET A 1 -13.82 -27.03 -22.62
CA MET A 1 -13.37 -25.67 -22.28
C MET A 1 -11.86 -25.69 -22.25
N ASP A 2 -11.20 -24.73 -22.85
CA ASP A 2 -9.75 -24.63 -22.78
C ASP A 2 -9.35 -24.37 -21.32
N LYS A 3 -8.48 -25.22 -20.74
CA LYS A 3 -8.05 -25.13 -19.34
C LYS A 3 -7.39 -23.79 -19.04
N LYS A 4 -6.62 -23.26 -20.00
CA LYS A 4 -5.99 -21.93 -19.85
C LYS A 4 -7.03 -20.83 -19.75
N ALA A 5 -8.03 -20.82 -20.62
CA ALA A 5 -9.11 -19.85 -20.56
C ALA A 5 -9.87 -19.92 -19.22
N ARG A 6 -10.08 -21.14 -18.69
CA ARG A 6 -10.72 -21.29 -17.39
C ARG A 6 -9.85 -20.80 -16.23
N ILE A 7 -8.53 -21.04 -16.28
CA ILE A 7 -7.58 -20.49 -15.31
C ILE A 7 -7.64 -18.97 -15.32
N GLU A 8 -7.57 -18.34 -16.49
CA GLU A 8 -7.64 -16.87 -16.63
C GLU A 8 -8.94 -16.31 -16.06
N GLU A 9 -10.08 -16.91 -16.36
CA GLU A 9 -11.39 -16.53 -15.81
C GLU A 9 -11.42 -16.63 -14.28
N LEU A 10 -10.94 -17.73 -13.70
CA LEU A 10 -10.93 -17.93 -12.25
C LEU A 10 -9.97 -16.95 -11.55
N VAL A 11 -8.82 -16.65 -12.13
CA VAL A 11 -7.86 -15.67 -11.59
C VAL A 11 -8.47 -14.28 -11.54
N GLU A 12 -9.12 -13.82 -12.62
CA GLU A 12 -9.79 -12.51 -12.65
C GLU A 12 -10.95 -12.46 -11.63
N LEU A 13 -11.75 -13.50 -11.56
CA LEU A 13 -12.90 -13.59 -10.65
C LEU A 13 -12.46 -13.58 -9.18
N LEU A 14 -11.47 -14.39 -8.81
CA LEU A 14 -10.98 -14.47 -7.43
C LEU A 14 -10.25 -13.19 -6.99
N ASN A 15 -9.53 -12.53 -7.89
CA ASN A 15 -8.94 -11.22 -7.61
C ASN A 15 -10.02 -10.14 -7.39
N LYS A 16 -11.11 -10.18 -8.16
CA LYS A 16 -12.28 -9.31 -7.95
C LYS A 16 -12.90 -9.56 -6.57
N TYR A 17 -13.15 -10.81 -6.18
CA TYR A 17 -13.72 -11.14 -4.87
C TYR A 17 -12.79 -10.72 -3.71
N ALA A 18 -11.48 -10.90 -3.88
CA ALA A 18 -10.51 -10.42 -2.91
C ALA A 18 -10.55 -8.89 -2.76
N TYR A 19 -10.69 -8.16 -3.84
CA TYR A 19 -10.84 -6.70 -3.82
C TYR A 19 -12.12 -6.26 -3.12
N GLU A 20 -13.24 -6.90 -3.43
CA GLU A 20 -14.54 -6.63 -2.78
C GLU A 20 -14.47 -6.88 -1.27
N TYR A 21 -13.83 -7.96 -0.84
CA TYR A 21 -13.69 -8.32 0.55
C TYR A 21 -12.69 -7.41 1.30
N TYR A 22 -11.44 -7.30 0.81
CA TYR A 22 -10.36 -6.64 1.55
C TYR A 22 -10.28 -5.11 1.36
N SER A 23 -10.83 -4.59 0.26
CA SER A 23 -10.72 -3.17 -0.09
C SER A 23 -12.04 -2.41 -0.01
N LEU A 24 -13.16 -3.07 -0.35
CA LEU A 24 -14.48 -2.44 -0.34
C LEU A 24 -15.31 -2.79 0.91
N ASP A 25 -14.88 -3.78 1.70
CA ASP A 25 -15.65 -4.34 2.83
C ASP A 25 -17.11 -4.69 2.44
N ASN A 26 -17.26 -5.18 1.20
CA ASN A 26 -18.56 -5.51 0.61
C ASN A 26 -18.44 -6.77 -0.27
N PRO A 27 -18.27 -7.97 0.32
CA PRO A 27 -18.12 -9.21 -0.42
C PRO A 27 -19.40 -9.59 -1.15
N SER A 28 -19.27 -9.98 -2.42
CA SER A 28 -20.38 -10.48 -3.24
C SER A 28 -20.58 -11.99 -3.17
N VAL A 29 -19.67 -12.71 -2.50
CA VAL A 29 -19.71 -14.18 -2.32
C VAL A 29 -19.39 -14.58 -0.89
N THR A 30 -19.80 -15.78 -0.51
CA THR A 30 -19.44 -16.39 0.78
C THR A 30 -18.02 -16.94 0.76
N ASP A 31 -17.39 -17.09 1.93
CA ASP A 31 -16.07 -17.72 2.07
C ASP A 31 -16.03 -19.11 1.42
N LYS A 32 -17.11 -19.91 1.59
CA LYS A 32 -17.22 -21.24 1.00
C LYS A 32 -17.21 -21.21 -0.53
N GLU A 33 -17.85 -20.22 -1.14
CA GLU A 33 -17.85 -20.06 -2.60
C GLU A 33 -16.49 -19.62 -3.12
N TYR A 34 -15.83 -18.72 -2.38
CA TYR A 34 -14.46 -18.32 -2.68
C TYR A 34 -13.49 -19.50 -2.61
N ASP A 35 -13.52 -20.26 -1.51
CA ASP A 35 -12.65 -21.41 -1.29
C ASP A 35 -12.85 -22.48 -2.38
N SER A 36 -14.10 -22.78 -2.75
CA SER A 36 -14.39 -23.74 -3.80
C SER A 36 -13.79 -23.36 -5.16
N LYS A 37 -13.82 -22.06 -5.51
CA LYS A 37 -13.23 -21.56 -6.75
C LYS A 37 -11.70 -21.49 -6.68
N TYR A 38 -11.17 -21.22 -5.50
CA TYR A 38 -9.74 -21.22 -5.26
C TYR A 38 -9.16 -22.63 -5.40
N ASP A 39 -9.84 -23.65 -4.85
CA ASP A 39 -9.44 -25.05 -5.00
C ASP A 39 -9.53 -25.53 -6.46
N GLU A 40 -10.58 -25.12 -7.19
CA GLU A 40 -10.70 -25.37 -8.64
C GLU A 40 -9.52 -24.77 -9.41
N LEU A 41 -9.18 -23.49 -9.12
CA LEU A 41 -8.06 -22.81 -9.76
C LEU A 41 -6.74 -23.54 -9.50
N LYS A 42 -6.48 -23.88 -8.25
CA LYS A 42 -5.24 -24.56 -7.84
C LYS A 42 -5.09 -25.91 -8.57
N ALA A 43 -6.15 -26.71 -8.62
CA ALA A 43 -6.13 -27.99 -9.31
C ALA A 43 -5.88 -27.84 -10.82
N LEU A 44 -6.51 -26.84 -11.46
CA LEU A 44 -6.30 -26.57 -12.89
C LEU A 44 -4.90 -26.08 -13.21
N GLU A 45 -4.32 -25.21 -12.35
CA GLU A 45 -2.95 -24.73 -12.50
C GLU A 45 -1.94 -25.88 -12.38
N GLU A 46 -2.10 -26.78 -11.40
CA GLU A 46 -1.27 -27.96 -11.23
C GLU A 46 -1.38 -28.90 -12.44
N GLU A 47 -2.59 -29.15 -12.94
CA GLU A 47 -2.83 -30.05 -14.08
C GLU A 47 -2.31 -29.48 -15.40
N ALA A 48 -2.47 -28.16 -15.62
CA ALA A 48 -2.07 -27.49 -16.85
C ALA A 48 -0.58 -27.08 -16.88
N GLY A 49 0.11 -27.05 -15.72
CA GLY A 49 1.45 -26.47 -15.60
C GLY A 49 1.49 -24.99 -16.01
N TYR A 50 0.37 -24.27 -15.87
CA TYR A 50 0.21 -22.90 -16.29
C TYR A 50 -0.32 -22.04 -15.14
N VAL A 51 0.49 -21.08 -14.69
CA VAL A 51 0.18 -20.20 -13.57
C VAL A 51 0.42 -18.76 -13.98
N LEU A 52 -0.58 -17.90 -13.76
CA LEU A 52 -0.42 -16.47 -14.02
C LEU A 52 0.38 -15.78 -12.90
N PRO A 53 1.24 -14.81 -13.22
CA PRO A 53 2.05 -14.10 -12.19
C PRO A 53 1.23 -13.43 -11.10
N TYR A 54 -0.02 -13.08 -11.42
CA TYR A 54 -0.99 -12.44 -10.54
C TYR A 54 -2.11 -13.38 -10.07
N SER A 55 -1.89 -14.69 -10.18
CA SER A 55 -2.83 -15.67 -9.62
C SER A 55 -2.89 -15.54 -8.09
N PRO A 56 -4.08 -15.62 -7.47
CA PRO A 56 -4.22 -15.69 -6.02
C PRO A 56 -3.40 -16.82 -5.37
N THR A 57 -3.14 -17.90 -6.10
CA THR A 57 -2.31 -19.03 -5.63
C THR A 57 -0.84 -18.64 -5.44
N GLN A 58 -0.38 -17.55 -6.03
CA GLN A 58 0.97 -17.02 -5.89
C GLN A 58 1.17 -16.16 -4.65
N ARG A 59 0.14 -15.98 -3.81
CA ARG A 59 0.23 -15.14 -2.60
C ARG A 59 1.05 -15.76 -1.49
N VAL A 60 1.02 -17.08 -1.34
CA VAL A 60 1.76 -17.79 -0.30
C VAL A 60 2.50 -18.97 -0.94
N GLY A 61 3.78 -18.81 -1.19
CA GLY A 61 4.65 -19.90 -1.64
C GLY A 61 5.25 -20.68 -0.46
N ASP A 62 5.57 -21.95 -0.69
CA ASP A 62 6.25 -22.84 0.26
C ASP A 62 7.79 -22.59 0.33
N VAL A 63 8.23 -21.37 0.03
CA VAL A 63 9.65 -21.06 -0.14
C VAL A 63 10.19 -20.31 1.06
N THR A 64 11.21 -20.85 1.70
CA THR A 64 12.10 -20.08 2.58
C THR A 64 13.18 -19.44 1.70
N LEU A 65 13.24 -18.12 1.69
CA LEU A 65 14.23 -17.36 0.93
C LEU A 65 15.61 -17.49 1.57
N GLN A 66 16.66 -17.44 0.74
CA GLN A 66 18.04 -17.48 1.24
C GLN A 66 18.60 -16.10 1.60
N GLY A 67 17.86 -15.02 1.31
CA GLY A 67 18.25 -13.64 1.57
C GLY A 67 17.38 -12.66 0.82
N PHE A 68 17.72 -11.38 0.94
CA PHE A 68 17.05 -10.29 0.25
C PHE A 68 17.98 -9.68 -0.79
N SER A 69 17.54 -9.67 -2.05
CA SER A 69 18.21 -8.90 -3.10
C SER A 69 17.95 -7.40 -2.92
N LYS A 70 18.73 -6.57 -3.59
CA LYS A 70 18.57 -5.12 -3.57
C LYS A 70 17.78 -4.65 -4.79
N TYR A 71 16.99 -3.61 -4.60
CA TYR A 71 16.24 -2.93 -5.65
C TYR A 71 16.54 -1.44 -5.58
N THR A 72 16.92 -0.86 -6.71
CA THR A 72 17.08 0.60 -6.86
C THR A 72 15.76 1.20 -7.28
N HIS A 73 15.20 2.08 -6.46
CA HIS A 73 13.94 2.77 -6.75
C HIS A 73 14.08 3.66 -7.99
N LYS A 74 13.01 3.75 -8.79
CA LYS A 74 12.98 4.62 -9.99
C LYS A 74 12.97 6.11 -9.60
N ALA A 75 12.43 6.42 -8.41
CA ALA A 75 12.51 7.74 -7.81
C ALA A 75 12.85 7.61 -6.32
N ARG A 76 13.56 8.61 -5.78
CA ARG A 76 13.96 8.62 -4.37
C ARG A 76 12.74 8.72 -3.45
N LEU A 77 12.71 7.87 -2.41
CA LEU A 77 11.73 7.97 -1.32
C LEU A 77 12.24 8.94 -0.26
N TRP A 78 11.57 10.07 -0.14
CA TRP A 78 11.93 11.11 0.81
C TRP A 78 11.38 10.81 2.21
N SER A 79 12.07 11.31 3.22
CA SER A 79 11.52 11.37 4.56
C SER A 79 10.66 12.62 4.69
N LEU A 80 9.57 12.51 5.47
CA LEU A 80 8.74 13.67 5.79
C LEU A 80 9.40 14.51 6.87
N ASP A 81 9.33 15.84 6.74
CA ASP A 81 9.61 16.76 7.82
C ASP A 81 8.56 16.61 8.93
N LYS A 82 8.89 17.07 10.12
CA LYS A 82 7.97 17.07 11.26
C LYS A 82 7.77 18.48 11.79
N ALA A 83 6.57 18.76 12.24
CA ALA A 83 6.21 19.91 13.05
C ALA A 83 5.72 19.42 14.43
N GLN A 84 6.19 20.04 15.50
CA GLN A 84 5.81 19.70 16.87
C GLN A 84 4.74 20.65 17.43
N SER A 85 4.55 21.78 16.77
CA SER A 85 3.54 22.77 17.14
C SER A 85 2.80 23.29 15.90
N PHE A 86 1.69 23.98 16.13
CA PHE A 86 0.96 24.61 15.03
C PHE A 86 1.70 25.86 14.50
N GLU A 87 2.48 26.51 15.32
CA GLU A 87 3.36 27.62 14.93
C GLU A 87 4.38 27.17 13.89
N GLU A 88 4.98 26.00 14.05
CA GLU A 88 5.89 25.41 13.04
C GLU A 88 5.17 25.11 11.72
N ILE A 89 3.87 24.75 11.75
CA ILE A 89 3.04 24.57 10.55
C ILE A 89 2.80 25.94 9.88
N ILE A 90 2.54 27.00 10.65
CA ILE A 90 2.42 28.37 10.11
C ILE A 90 3.72 28.79 9.44
N ASP A 91 4.86 28.56 10.06
CA ASP A 91 6.17 28.87 9.48
C ASP A 91 6.43 28.09 8.19
N TRP A 92 6.07 26.81 8.16
CA TRP A 92 6.13 25.99 6.95
C TRP A 92 5.20 26.54 5.86
N HIS A 93 3.97 26.92 6.19
CA HIS A 93 3.05 27.58 5.27
C HIS A 93 3.65 28.85 4.67
N ASN A 94 4.18 29.74 5.52
CA ASN A 94 4.75 31.00 5.08
C ASN A 94 5.94 30.80 4.13
N ARG A 95 6.80 29.79 4.36
CA ARG A 95 7.88 29.42 3.44
C ARG A 95 7.34 28.99 2.08
N ASN A 96 6.27 28.17 2.06
CA ASN A 96 5.67 27.74 0.80
C ASN A 96 4.97 28.86 0.06
N VAL A 97 4.27 29.79 0.76
CA VAL A 97 3.68 30.98 0.14
C VAL A 97 4.76 31.83 -0.52
N LYS A 98 5.88 32.06 0.18
CA LYS A 98 7.01 32.81 -0.37
C LYS A 98 7.55 32.12 -1.64
N PHE A 99 7.73 30.82 -1.61
CA PHE A 99 8.20 30.04 -2.75
C PHE A 99 7.24 30.15 -3.94
N VAL A 100 5.93 29.98 -3.72
CA VAL A 100 4.91 30.13 -4.78
C VAL A 100 4.94 31.54 -5.39
N ASN A 101 5.04 32.57 -4.57
CA ASN A 101 5.11 33.95 -5.03
C ASN A 101 6.36 34.22 -5.87
N GLU A 102 7.52 33.68 -5.45
CA GLU A 102 8.78 33.77 -6.20
C GLU A 102 8.68 33.06 -7.54
N MET A 103 8.10 31.86 -7.60
CA MET A 103 7.90 31.14 -8.85
C MET A 103 6.93 31.88 -9.79
N ASN A 104 5.83 32.40 -9.25
CA ASN A 104 4.85 33.17 -10.03
C ASN A 104 5.44 34.49 -10.57
N SER A 105 6.34 35.15 -9.81
CA SER A 105 7.07 36.33 -10.29
C SER A 105 8.01 36.01 -11.48
N ARG A 106 8.39 34.73 -11.63
CA ARG A 106 9.17 34.20 -12.78
C ARG A 106 8.29 33.69 -13.93
N GLY A 107 6.97 33.76 -13.81
CA GLY A 107 6.02 33.39 -14.86
C GLY A 107 5.47 31.96 -14.80
N GLU A 108 5.65 31.22 -13.69
CA GLU A 108 5.25 29.80 -13.56
C GLU A 108 3.72 29.61 -13.40
N ASN A 109 2.96 30.62 -13.00
CA ASN A 109 1.49 30.54 -12.79
C ASN A 109 1.05 29.39 -11.89
N LEU A 110 1.74 29.19 -10.76
CA LEU A 110 1.34 28.18 -9.79
C LEU A 110 0.01 28.56 -9.11
N PRO A 111 -0.88 27.58 -8.87
CA PRO A 111 -2.14 27.83 -8.19
C PRO A 111 -1.90 28.18 -6.71
N PRO A 112 -2.91 28.74 -6.02
CA PRO A 112 -2.87 28.91 -4.57
C PRO A 112 -2.60 27.59 -3.84
N LEU A 113 -1.95 27.68 -2.68
CA LEU A 113 -1.69 26.51 -1.85
C LEU A 113 -2.99 25.87 -1.39
N ARG A 114 -3.05 24.57 -1.50
CA ARG A 114 -4.07 23.68 -0.92
C ARG A 114 -3.40 22.61 -0.11
N TYR A 115 -4.05 22.14 0.94
CA TYR A 115 -3.50 21.15 1.87
C TYR A 115 -4.32 19.87 1.81
N VAL A 116 -3.61 18.75 1.95
CA VAL A 116 -4.21 17.43 2.16
C VAL A 116 -3.77 16.93 3.52
N ILE A 117 -4.72 16.56 4.35
CA ILE A 117 -4.48 16.05 5.70
C ILE A 117 -4.85 14.56 5.71
N THR A 118 -3.90 13.73 6.08
CA THR A 118 -4.03 12.28 6.18
C THR A 118 -3.42 11.77 7.48
N LYS A 119 -3.80 10.58 7.90
CA LYS A 119 -3.12 9.90 9.00
C LYS A 119 -1.73 9.41 8.54
N LYS A 120 -0.76 9.47 9.47
CA LYS A 120 0.55 8.85 9.26
C LYS A 120 0.57 7.51 10.00
N PHE A 121 0.57 6.44 9.23
CA PHE A 121 0.66 5.08 9.76
C PHE A 121 2.05 4.77 10.31
N ASP A 122 2.12 3.91 11.31
CA ASP A 122 3.36 3.46 11.93
C ASP A 122 3.60 1.97 11.63
N GLY A 123 4.36 1.70 10.60
CA GLY A 123 4.67 0.36 10.12
C GLY A 123 6.04 0.29 9.46
N LEU A 124 6.10 -0.32 8.29
CA LEU A 124 7.27 -0.33 7.42
C LEU A 124 6.90 0.16 6.02
N THR A 125 7.59 1.18 5.56
CA THR A 125 7.38 1.73 4.21
C THR A 125 7.72 0.68 3.15
N ILE A 126 6.82 0.48 2.21
CA ILE A 126 6.98 -0.37 1.03
C ILE A 126 6.80 0.46 -0.24
N ASN A 127 7.56 0.10 -1.27
CA ASN A 127 7.45 0.62 -2.62
C ASN A 127 7.08 -0.51 -3.57
N LEU A 128 5.98 -0.39 -4.30
CA LEU A 128 5.52 -1.38 -5.25
C LEU A 128 5.69 -0.86 -6.67
N THR A 129 6.25 -1.70 -7.54
CA THR A 129 6.38 -1.42 -8.97
C THR A 129 5.35 -2.24 -9.73
N TYR A 130 4.48 -1.55 -10.49
CA TYR A 130 3.54 -2.15 -11.43
C TYR A 130 3.98 -1.82 -12.86
N ASN A 131 4.00 -2.83 -13.74
CA ASN A 131 4.33 -2.66 -15.16
C ASN A 131 3.13 -2.15 -15.98
N GLU A 132 3.32 -1.97 -17.30
CA GLU A 132 2.28 -1.46 -18.20
C GLU A 132 1.07 -2.40 -18.30
N ASP A 133 1.24 -3.69 -18.09
CA ASP A 133 0.13 -4.65 -18.01
C ASP A 133 -0.63 -4.60 -16.68
N GLY A 134 -0.19 -3.75 -15.75
CA GLY A 134 -0.74 -3.59 -14.42
C GLY A 134 -0.31 -4.67 -13.43
N VAL A 135 0.66 -5.51 -13.77
CA VAL A 135 1.14 -6.59 -12.91
C VAL A 135 2.19 -6.06 -11.93
N MET A 136 2.07 -6.42 -10.65
CA MET A 136 3.06 -6.12 -9.63
C MET A 136 4.31 -6.97 -9.85
N GLU A 137 5.40 -6.36 -10.28
CA GLU A 137 6.66 -7.03 -10.54
C GLU A 137 7.56 -7.09 -9.31
N VAL A 138 7.68 -5.97 -8.61
CA VAL A 138 8.59 -5.82 -7.48
C VAL A 138 7.88 -5.12 -6.32
N ALA A 139 8.16 -5.59 -5.11
CA ALA A 139 7.94 -4.85 -3.89
C ALA A 139 9.27 -4.74 -3.14
N ALA A 140 9.62 -3.54 -2.67
CA ALA A 140 10.85 -3.28 -1.95
C ALA A 140 10.58 -2.46 -0.69
N THR A 141 11.46 -2.59 0.32
CA THR A 141 11.48 -1.67 1.46
C THR A 141 12.05 -0.32 1.03
N ARG A 142 11.80 0.75 1.81
CA ARG A 142 12.38 2.06 1.53
C ARG A 142 13.90 2.05 1.52
N GLY A 143 14.54 1.26 2.42
CA GLY A 143 15.97 1.27 2.62
C GLY A 143 16.50 2.67 2.97
N ASN A 144 17.53 3.14 2.25
CA ASN A 144 18.07 4.49 2.39
C ASN A 144 17.32 5.56 1.55
N GLY A 145 16.24 5.18 0.89
CA GLY A 145 15.45 6.02 -0.01
C GLY A 145 15.82 5.89 -1.48
N GLU A 146 17.00 5.38 -1.81
CA GLU A 146 17.45 5.10 -3.18
C GLU A 146 17.46 3.60 -3.48
N THR A 147 17.85 2.80 -2.48
CA THR A 147 17.93 1.35 -2.61
C THR A 147 17.29 0.69 -1.40
N GLY A 148 16.39 -0.26 -1.65
CA GLY A 148 15.72 -1.07 -0.65
C GLY A 148 15.98 -2.57 -0.81
N GLU A 149 15.43 -3.36 0.09
CA GLU A 149 15.43 -4.83 0.03
C GLU A 149 14.18 -5.33 -0.69
N VAL A 150 14.34 -6.25 -1.63
CA VAL A 150 13.21 -6.88 -2.32
C VAL A 150 12.44 -7.76 -1.35
N VAL A 151 11.15 -7.45 -1.18
CA VAL A 151 10.22 -8.15 -0.28
C VAL A 151 8.94 -8.59 -1.01
N THR A 152 9.05 -8.84 -2.31
CA THR A 152 7.90 -9.17 -3.17
C THR A 152 7.11 -10.37 -2.66
N ALA A 153 7.79 -11.45 -2.26
CA ALA A 153 7.13 -12.65 -1.74
C ALA A 153 6.35 -12.36 -0.45
N GLN A 154 6.93 -11.57 0.46
CA GLN A 154 6.27 -11.16 1.70
C GLN A 154 5.08 -10.25 1.44
N VAL A 155 5.23 -9.26 0.55
CA VAL A 155 4.15 -8.31 0.22
C VAL A 155 2.98 -9.01 -0.47
N LYS A 156 3.23 -10.04 -1.29
CA LYS A 156 2.17 -10.86 -1.89
C LYS A 156 1.23 -11.51 -0.86
N THR A 157 1.69 -11.71 0.38
CA THR A 157 0.84 -12.26 1.46
C THR A 157 -0.18 -11.24 1.99
N ILE A 158 -0.01 -9.95 1.71
CA ILE A 158 -0.94 -8.88 2.10
C ILE A 158 -2.13 -8.90 1.13
N LYS A 159 -3.23 -9.46 1.58
CA LYS A 159 -4.37 -9.80 0.72
C LYS A 159 -5.08 -8.58 0.12
N SER A 160 -5.03 -7.43 0.79
CA SER A 160 -5.59 -6.16 0.31
C SER A 160 -4.80 -5.54 -0.86
N ILE A 161 -3.54 -5.94 -1.08
CA ILE A 161 -2.73 -5.44 -2.19
C ILE A 161 -3.10 -6.21 -3.47
N PRO A 162 -3.57 -5.55 -4.54
CA PRO A 162 -3.82 -6.22 -5.81
C PRO A 162 -2.50 -6.69 -6.45
N LEU A 163 -2.43 -7.95 -6.88
CA LEU A 163 -1.29 -8.44 -7.65
C LEU A 163 -1.31 -7.94 -9.09
N LYS A 164 -2.47 -7.45 -9.54
CA LYS A 164 -2.68 -6.82 -10.83
C LYS A 164 -3.68 -5.67 -10.69
N THR A 165 -3.34 -4.55 -11.28
CA THR A 165 -4.21 -3.37 -11.43
C THR A 165 -4.70 -3.25 -12.88
N SER A 166 -5.44 -2.19 -13.20
CA SER A 166 -5.74 -1.84 -14.60
C SER A 166 -4.46 -1.53 -15.38
N LYS A 167 -4.43 -1.93 -16.66
CA LYS A 167 -3.33 -1.57 -17.58
C LYS A 167 -3.09 -0.07 -17.65
N GLY A 168 -1.91 0.34 -18.01
CA GLY A 168 -1.52 1.73 -18.17
C GLY A 168 -0.01 1.91 -18.14
N ASP A 169 0.44 3.08 -17.70
CA ASP A 169 1.86 3.37 -17.59
C ASP A 169 2.49 2.61 -16.42
N LEU A 170 3.77 2.28 -16.54
CA LEU A 170 4.57 1.79 -15.44
C LEU A 170 4.61 2.83 -14.32
N PHE A 171 4.43 2.40 -13.07
CA PHE A 171 4.49 3.28 -11.89
C PHE A 171 5.05 2.59 -10.65
N GLU A 172 5.60 3.41 -9.76
CA GLU A 172 5.95 3.03 -8.38
C GLU A 172 5.06 3.76 -7.39
N VAL A 173 4.47 3.01 -6.47
CA VAL A 173 3.57 3.53 -5.44
C VAL A 173 4.11 3.23 -4.05
N HIS A 174 4.08 4.24 -3.20
CA HIS A 174 4.55 4.16 -1.82
C HIS A 174 3.38 3.94 -0.87
N GLY A 175 3.57 3.05 0.08
CA GLY A 175 2.62 2.77 1.14
C GLY A 175 3.31 2.35 2.42
N GLU A 176 2.50 2.14 3.44
CA GLU A 176 2.96 1.63 4.73
C GLU A 176 2.30 0.28 4.98
N ALA A 177 3.11 -0.76 5.13
CA ALA A 177 2.65 -2.05 5.62
C ALA A 177 2.55 -1.99 7.13
N ILE A 178 1.40 -2.34 7.67
CA ILE A 178 1.08 -2.26 9.09
C ILE A 178 0.55 -3.58 9.62
N MET A 179 0.62 -3.76 10.91
CA MET A 179 -0.11 -4.79 11.64
C MET A 179 -1.23 -4.12 12.43
N THR A 180 -2.47 -4.55 12.24
CA THR A 180 -3.61 -4.03 13.01
C THR A 180 -3.60 -4.61 14.42
N THR A 181 -4.29 -3.96 15.38
CA THR A 181 -4.45 -4.48 16.74
C THR A 181 -5.07 -5.87 16.74
N GLU A 182 -6.09 -6.08 15.90
CA GLU A 182 -6.74 -7.39 15.77
C GLU A 182 -5.78 -8.47 15.25
N ALA A 183 -5.02 -8.19 14.21
CA ALA A 183 -4.02 -9.13 13.68
C ALA A 183 -2.92 -9.43 14.71
N PHE A 184 -2.50 -8.44 15.47
CA PHE A 184 -1.52 -8.57 16.54
C PHE A 184 -2.04 -9.47 17.69
N GLU A 185 -3.24 -9.25 18.15
CA GLU A 185 -3.88 -10.06 19.21
C GLU A 185 -4.08 -11.49 18.74
N LYS A 186 -4.60 -11.70 17.52
CA LYS A 186 -4.78 -13.01 16.90
C LYS A 186 -3.46 -13.78 16.78
N TYR A 187 -2.40 -13.11 16.31
CA TYR A 187 -1.08 -13.72 16.19
C TYR A 187 -0.51 -14.10 17.57
N ASN A 188 -0.57 -13.18 18.54
CA ASN A 188 -0.02 -13.40 19.88
C ASN A 188 -0.76 -14.50 20.67
N ALA A 189 -2.06 -14.70 20.42
CA ALA A 189 -2.85 -15.76 21.03
C ALA A 189 -2.36 -17.18 20.68
N THR A 190 -1.65 -17.34 19.55
CA THR A 190 -1.20 -18.66 19.05
C THR A 190 0.31 -18.77 18.89
N SER A 191 1.05 -17.69 19.21
CA SER A 191 2.52 -17.65 19.02
C SER A 191 3.25 -18.04 20.31
N GLU A 192 4.22 -18.93 20.18
CA GLU A 192 5.15 -19.25 21.28
C GLU A 192 6.07 -18.08 21.62
N THR A 193 6.27 -17.15 20.67
CA THR A 193 7.07 -15.93 20.84
C THR A 193 6.22 -14.70 20.52
N PRO A 194 5.46 -14.17 21.49
CA PRO A 194 4.59 -13.04 21.27
C PRO A 194 5.35 -11.78 20.83
N LEU A 195 4.74 -11.02 19.94
CA LEU A 195 5.25 -9.72 19.49
C LEU A 195 5.07 -8.68 20.59
N LYS A 196 6.00 -7.72 20.67
CA LYS A 196 5.99 -6.66 21.68
C LYS A 196 5.21 -5.42 21.27
N ASN A 197 5.17 -5.11 19.98
CA ASN A 197 4.43 -3.97 19.43
C ASN A 197 4.11 -4.18 17.94
N LEU A 198 3.14 -3.43 17.46
CA LEU A 198 2.57 -3.52 16.11
C LEU A 198 3.60 -3.22 15.02
N ARG A 199 4.39 -2.14 15.18
CA ARG A 199 5.41 -1.74 14.20
C ARG A 199 6.49 -2.80 14.02
N ASN A 200 7.02 -3.33 15.11
CA ASN A 200 8.03 -4.41 15.05
C ASN A 200 7.42 -5.69 14.49
N GLY A 201 6.13 -5.93 14.73
CA GLY A 201 5.36 -7.00 14.12
C GLY A 201 5.33 -6.92 12.61
N ALA A 202 5.01 -5.76 12.07
CA ALA A 202 5.01 -5.50 10.62
C ALA A 202 6.43 -5.56 10.03
N ALA A 203 7.39 -4.86 10.62
CA ALA A 203 8.78 -4.84 10.15
C ALA A 203 9.43 -6.23 10.17
N GLY A 204 9.21 -6.98 11.24
CA GLY A 204 9.71 -8.35 11.37
C GLY A 204 9.03 -9.34 10.42
N ALA A 205 7.77 -9.10 10.04
CA ALA A 205 7.08 -9.89 9.03
C ALA A 205 7.71 -9.72 7.65
N LEU A 206 7.90 -8.47 7.21
CA LEU A 206 8.45 -8.18 5.89
C LEU A 206 9.93 -8.56 5.75
N ARG A 207 10.66 -8.66 6.86
CA ARG A 207 12.05 -9.14 6.89
C ARG A 207 12.18 -10.61 7.25
N ASN A 208 11.08 -11.35 7.27
CA ASN A 208 11.11 -12.78 7.52
C ASN A 208 11.39 -13.54 6.22
N LEU A 209 12.39 -14.40 6.23
CA LEU A 209 12.72 -15.27 5.10
C LEU A 209 11.70 -16.39 4.91
N ASN A 210 10.97 -16.75 5.97
CA ASN A 210 9.85 -17.68 5.90
C ASN A 210 8.56 -16.92 5.56
N VAL A 211 8.12 -17.01 4.31
CA VAL A 211 6.94 -16.31 3.79
C VAL A 211 5.64 -16.77 4.47
N LYS A 212 5.56 -18.03 4.90
CA LYS A 212 4.40 -18.53 5.67
C LYS A 212 4.27 -17.82 7.01
N GLU A 213 5.38 -17.53 7.67
CA GLU A 213 5.36 -16.77 8.91
C GLU A 213 4.91 -15.31 8.68
N THR A 214 5.32 -14.70 7.56
CA THR A 214 4.78 -13.40 7.15
C THR A 214 3.27 -13.44 6.98
N ALA A 215 2.75 -14.45 6.27
CA ALA A 215 1.32 -14.61 6.04
C ALA A 215 0.52 -14.77 7.35
N ARG A 216 1.06 -15.51 8.33
CA ARG A 216 0.43 -15.69 9.66
C ARG A 216 0.24 -14.38 10.42
N ARG A 217 1.07 -13.36 10.15
CA ARG A 217 0.97 -12.06 10.82
C ARG A 217 -0.16 -11.19 10.31
N GLY A 218 -0.80 -11.53 9.19
CA GLY A 218 -2.01 -10.88 8.70
C GLY A 218 -1.84 -9.37 8.47
N LEU A 219 -0.78 -8.95 7.77
CA LEU A 219 -0.52 -7.54 7.52
C LEU A 219 -1.58 -6.90 6.64
N SER A 220 -1.76 -5.60 6.83
CA SER A 220 -2.50 -4.68 5.96
C SER A 220 -1.54 -3.64 5.38
N ALA A 221 -1.99 -2.90 4.35
CA ALA A 221 -1.21 -1.81 3.80
C ALA A 221 -2.11 -0.65 3.38
N PHE A 222 -1.57 0.58 3.45
CA PHE A 222 -2.23 1.79 2.96
C PHE A 222 -1.26 2.58 2.10
N PHE A 223 -1.71 2.99 0.91
CA PHE A 223 -0.89 3.72 -0.06
C PHE A 223 -1.24 5.20 -0.02
N TYR A 224 -0.23 6.05 -0.18
CA TYR A 224 -0.36 7.48 0.03
C TYR A 224 0.45 8.34 -0.94
N ASP A 225 1.35 7.75 -1.74
CA ASP A 225 2.22 8.50 -2.65
C ASP A 225 2.58 7.68 -3.89
N VAL A 226 2.79 8.36 -5.02
CA VAL A 226 3.31 7.77 -6.26
C VAL A 226 4.67 8.39 -6.53
N GLY A 227 5.74 7.65 -6.24
CA GLY A 227 7.11 8.13 -6.39
C GLY A 227 7.54 8.30 -7.84
N TYR A 228 7.07 7.39 -8.70
CA TYR A 228 7.39 7.41 -10.13
C TYR A 228 6.15 7.01 -10.94
N LYS A 229 5.95 7.68 -12.05
CA LYS A 229 5.00 7.30 -13.08
C LYS A 229 5.57 7.65 -14.43
N GLU A 230 5.52 6.73 -15.38
CA GLU A 230 5.88 7.00 -16.76
C GLU A 230 4.91 8.02 -17.38
N GLY A 231 5.41 8.90 -18.25
CA GLY A 231 4.61 9.97 -18.82
C GLY A 231 4.51 11.22 -17.94
N GLN A 232 3.34 11.88 -17.92
CA GLN A 232 3.16 13.16 -17.21
C GLN A 232 2.99 12.97 -15.69
N ASN A 233 3.64 13.86 -14.93
CA ASN A 233 3.45 13.97 -13.50
C ASN A 233 2.04 14.47 -13.14
N PHE A 234 1.62 14.18 -11.91
CA PHE A 234 0.35 14.66 -11.39
C PHE A 234 0.36 16.17 -11.17
N LYS A 235 -0.71 16.86 -11.58
CA LYS A 235 -0.88 18.31 -11.40
C LYS A 235 -1.19 18.72 -9.95
N SER A 236 -1.61 17.79 -9.12
CA SER A 236 -1.89 17.99 -7.69
C SER A 236 -1.82 16.68 -6.93
N TYR A 237 -1.62 16.78 -5.60
CA TYR A 237 -1.64 15.63 -4.71
C TYR A 237 -3.02 14.91 -4.74
N GLU A 238 -4.11 15.67 -4.84
CA GLU A 238 -5.46 15.11 -5.00
C GLU A 238 -5.59 14.21 -6.24
N LYS A 239 -5.04 14.64 -7.38
CA LYS A 239 -5.05 13.83 -8.61
C LYS A 239 -4.20 12.56 -8.47
N MET A 240 -3.11 12.65 -7.74
CA MET A 240 -2.28 11.49 -7.42
C MET A 240 -3.01 10.49 -6.51
N LEU A 241 -3.72 10.96 -5.48
CA LEU A 241 -4.54 10.11 -4.62
C LEU A 241 -5.69 9.45 -5.40
N ASN A 242 -6.33 10.17 -6.31
CA ASN A 242 -7.36 9.60 -7.19
C ASN A 242 -6.79 8.49 -8.09
N PHE A 243 -5.58 8.67 -8.63
CA PHE A 243 -4.90 7.62 -9.39
C PHE A 243 -4.66 6.36 -8.54
N ILE A 244 -4.17 6.49 -7.30
CA ILE A 244 -4.00 5.36 -6.37
C ILE A 244 -5.33 4.62 -6.18
N LYS A 245 -6.42 5.36 -5.96
CA LYS A 245 -7.76 4.81 -5.80
C LYS A 245 -8.26 4.10 -7.06
N GLU A 246 -8.09 4.69 -8.24
CA GLU A 246 -8.46 4.12 -9.54
C GLU A 246 -7.70 2.82 -9.85
N LYS A 247 -6.46 2.69 -9.35
CA LYS A 247 -5.67 1.46 -9.43
C LYS A 247 -6.11 0.38 -8.43
N GLY A 248 -7.13 0.65 -7.60
CA GLY A 248 -7.65 -0.30 -6.62
C GLY A 248 -6.71 -0.56 -5.43
N LEU A 249 -5.76 0.32 -5.18
CA LEU A 249 -4.82 0.21 -4.07
C LEU A 249 -5.48 0.71 -2.77
N PRO A 250 -5.32 0.00 -1.64
CA PRO A 250 -5.89 0.39 -0.36
C PRO A 250 -5.40 1.77 0.08
N MET A 251 -6.33 2.61 0.51
CA MET A 251 -6.04 3.95 1.03
C MET A 251 -6.75 4.16 2.36
N ASP A 252 -6.24 5.10 3.17
CA ASP A 252 -6.98 5.54 4.35
C ASP A 252 -8.30 6.20 3.94
N ALA A 253 -9.37 5.88 4.68
CA ALA A 253 -10.66 6.54 4.52
C ALA A 253 -10.64 8.00 5.01
N TYR A 254 -9.72 8.35 5.90
CA TYR A 254 -9.59 9.73 6.39
C TYR A 254 -8.63 10.52 5.51
N ILE A 255 -9.19 11.21 4.53
CA ILE A 255 -8.51 12.21 3.69
C ILE A 255 -9.32 13.49 3.77
N ARG A 256 -8.70 14.62 4.13
CA ARG A 256 -9.32 15.93 4.20
C ARG A 256 -8.56 16.92 3.34
N TYR A 257 -9.29 17.83 2.74
CA TYR A 257 -8.74 18.91 1.92
C TYR A 257 -9.03 20.24 2.60
N ALA A 258 -8.03 21.12 2.64
CA ALA A 258 -8.14 22.44 3.25
C ALA A 258 -7.52 23.51 2.35
N ASP A 259 -8.18 24.65 2.25
CA ASP A 259 -7.72 25.80 1.47
C ASP A 259 -7.12 26.89 2.38
N ASN A 260 -7.15 26.71 3.70
CA ASN A 260 -6.67 27.67 4.71
C ASN A 260 -6.13 26.92 5.94
N LEU A 261 -5.38 27.64 6.79
CA LEU A 261 -4.77 27.08 7.98
C LEU A 261 -5.74 26.78 9.14
N GLU A 262 -6.90 27.43 9.15
CA GLU A 262 -7.94 27.16 10.15
C GLU A 262 -8.52 25.75 9.96
N ASP A 263 -8.87 25.39 8.74
CA ASP A 263 -9.32 24.04 8.38
C ASP A 263 -8.21 23.00 8.59
N VAL A 264 -6.96 23.35 8.26
CA VAL A 264 -5.80 22.46 8.56
C VAL A 264 -5.75 22.15 10.05
N LYS A 265 -5.84 23.17 10.91
CA LYS A 265 -5.84 22.99 12.38
C LYS A 265 -7.00 22.12 12.83
N LYS A 266 -8.22 22.41 12.35
CA LYS A 266 -9.42 21.64 12.66
C LYS A 266 -9.23 20.15 12.34
N TYR A 267 -8.75 19.81 11.15
CA TYR A 267 -8.57 18.41 10.74
C TYR A 267 -7.43 17.70 11.48
N ILE A 268 -6.38 18.43 11.87
CA ILE A 268 -5.33 17.89 12.75
C ILE A 268 -5.92 17.55 14.12
N ASP A 269 -6.75 18.42 14.68
CA ASP A 269 -7.38 18.20 15.99
C ASP A 269 -8.40 17.03 15.90
N GLU A 270 -9.14 16.87 14.81
CA GLU A 270 -9.98 15.68 14.57
C GLU A 270 -9.16 14.37 14.61
N ILE A 271 -7.95 14.35 13.99
CA ILE A 271 -7.08 13.16 14.03
C ILE A 271 -6.59 12.90 15.46
N LYS A 272 -6.25 13.95 16.23
CA LYS A 272 -5.81 13.79 17.62
C LYS A 272 -6.91 13.16 18.47
N ASP A 273 -8.15 13.59 18.28
CA ASP A 273 -9.30 13.05 19.03
C ASP A 273 -9.57 11.59 18.66
N MET A 274 -9.50 11.24 17.37
CA MET A 274 -9.68 9.86 16.91
C MET A 274 -8.53 8.92 17.29
N ARG A 275 -7.36 9.45 17.65
CA ARG A 275 -6.13 8.65 17.87
C ARG A 275 -6.29 7.53 18.88
N PHE A 276 -7.13 7.71 19.88
CA PHE A 276 -7.35 6.73 20.95
C PHE A 276 -8.27 5.58 20.51
N ASP A 277 -9.11 5.79 19.50
CA ASP A 277 -10.07 4.81 18.98
C ASP A 277 -9.53 4.03 17.77
N LEU A 278 -8.35 4.43 17.24
CA LEU A 278 -7.76 3.77 16.10
C LEU A 278 -7.22 2.38 16.47
N LYS A 279 -7.79 1.34 15.87
CA LYS A 279 -7.33 -0.06 15.96
C LYS A 279 -6.07 -0.37 15.13
N ILE A 280 -5.34 0.67 14.76
CA ILE A 280 -4.08 0.63 14.00
C ILE A 280 -3.01 1.28 14.86
N GLY A 281 -1.80 0.69 14.87
CA GLY A 281 -0.71 1.06 15.76
C GLY A 281 -0.44 2.56 15.85
N ARG A 282 -0.04 2.95 17.05
CA ARG A 282 0.37 4.30 17.41
C ARG A 282 1.75 4.60 16.87
#